data_7920203204de314166def7bd30d221dc
#
_entry.id   7920203204de314166def7bd30d221dc
#
_cell.length_a   1.000
_cell.length_b   1.000
_cell.length_c   1.000
_cell.angle_alpha   90.00
_cell.angle_beta   90.00
_cell.angle_gamma   90.00
#
_symmetry.space_group_name_H-M   'P 1'
#
loop_
_entity.id
_entity.type
_entity.pdbx_description
1 polymer ?
#
loop_
_entity_poly.entity_id
_entity_poly.type
_entity_poly.pdbx_seq_one_letter_code
_entity_poly.pdbx_strand_id
1 'polypeptide(L)'
;GTNLIQTAEGALNEVSAMLIRMRELAAQSASSTINDDNRVSLTAEYNQLISEIDRLANVTSYNNTVLLIGFGNTVSTSLSTALSSASVGVSNASITGAQAGTYTFIDTNSTDSQITLGNGIVTQTVNIATALDGNRVATGTTAIANFDRLGITLNLNDKFTDGNLDATTLVITTPLTVSLILNRL
;
A
#
# COMPACT_ATOMS: atom_id res chain seq x y z
N GLY A 1 -0.11 -21.40 -8.41
CA GLY A 1 1.05 -21.19 -7.57
C GLY A 1 2.37 -20.99 -8.31
N THR A 2 2.75 -21.89 -9.22
CA THR A 2 4.07 -21.88 -9.88
C THR A 2 4.29 -20.61 -10.72
N ASN A 3 3.30 -20.18 -11.49
CA ASN A 3 3.40 -18.98 -12.36
C ASN A 3 3.59 -17.68 -11.55
N LEU A 4 2.96 -17.58 -10.38
CA LEU A 4 3.13 -16.44 -9.48
C LEU A 4 4.57 -16.36 -8.97
N ILE A 5 5.13 -17.48 -8.54
CA ILE A 5 6.51 -17.58 -8.06
C ILE A 5 7.49 -17.26 -9.19
N GLN A 6 7.26 -17.78 -10.39
CA GLN A 6 8.10 -17.50 -11.57
C GLN A 6 8.10 -16.01 -11.95
N THR A 7 6.95 -15.33 -11.86
CA THR A 7 6.85 -13.89 -12.11
C THR A 7 7.63 -13.10 -11.07
N ALA A 8 7.49 -13.43 -9.79
CA ALA A 8 8.24 -12.79 -8.71
C ALA A 8 9.75 -13.08 -8.84
N GLU A 9 10.14 -14.31 -9.15
CA GLU A 9 11.52 -14.72 -9.36
C GLU A 9 12.18 -13.96 -10.52
N GLY A 10 11.48 -13.82 -11.65
CA GLY A 10 11.97 -13.04 -12.78
C GLY A 10 12.26 -11.59 -12.42
N ALA A 11 11.35 -10.93 -11.69
CA ALA A 11 11.54 -9.57 -11.21
C ALA A 11 12.70 -9.47 -10.20
N LEU A 12 12.83 -10.41 -9.28
CA LEU A 12 13.92 -10.44 -8.30
C LEU A 12 15.29 -10.68 -8.97
N ASN A 13 15.35 -11.44 -10.06
CA ASN A 13 16.58 -11.61 -10.85
C ASN A 13 17.02 -10.30 -11.48
N GLU A 14 16.09 -9.50 -12.01
CA GLU A 14 16.40 -8.15 -12.51
C GLU A 14 16.86 -7.21 -11.40
N VAL A 15 16.22 -7.23 -10.23
CA VAL A 15 16.64 -6.46 -9.06
C VAL A 15 18.06 -6.87 -8.63
N SER A 16 18.36 -8.16 -8.60
CA SER A 16 19.72 -8.66 -8.27
C SER A 16 20.77 -8.15 -9.24
N ALA A 17 20.49 -8.13 -10.55
CA ALA A 17 21.39 -7.58 -11.54
C ALA A 17 21.65 -6.08 -11.33
N MET A 18 20.60 -5.31 -11.01
CA MET A 18 20.72 -3.89 -10.69
C MET A 18 21.51 -3.65 -9.41
N LEU A 19 21.32 -4.46 -8.37
CA LEU A 19 22.08 -4.36 -7.12
C LEU A 19 23.56 -4.66 -7.32
N ILE A 20 23.91 -5.63 -8.16
CA ILE A 20 25.31 -5.92 -8.54
C ILE A 20 25.93 -4.70 -9.23
N ARG A 21 25.22 -4.09 -10.17
CA ARG A 21 25.66 -2.87 -10.85
C ARG A 21 25.83 -1.70 -9.89
N MET A 22 24.89 -1.51 -8.97
CA MET A 22 24.99 -0.47 -7.93
C MET A 22 26.22 -0.67 -7.04
N ARG A 23 26.53 -1.91 -6.68
CA ARG A 23 27.74 -2.25 -5.92
C ARG A 23 29.02 -1.92 -6.70
N GLU A 24 29.06 -2.21 -8.00
CA GLU A 24 30.20 -1.85 -8.86
C GLU A 24 30.38 -0.32 -8.92
N LEU A 25 29.30 0.45 -9.11
CA LEU A 25 29.33 1.91 -9.12
C LEU A 25 29.83 2.48 -7.79
N ALA A 26 29.36 1.93 -6.68
CA ALA A 26 29.80 2.35 -5.34
C ALA A 26 31.30 2.07 -5.13
N ALA A 27 31.77 0.88 -5.52
CA ALA A 27 33.18 0.51 -5.43
C ALA A 27 34.06 1.41 -6.33
N GLN A 28 33.60 1.72 -7.54
CA GLN A 28 34.29 2.62 -8.44
C GLN A 28 34.38 4.04 -7.89
N SER A 29 33.27 4.55 -7.33
CA SER A 29 33.22 5.87 -6.72
C SER A 29 34.11 6.00 -5.48
N ALA A 30 34.37 4.91 -4.77
CA ALA A 30 35.26 4.87 -3.63
C ALA A 30 36.76 4.91 -4.02
N SER A 31 37.09 4.74 -5.29
CA SER A 31 38.50 4.77 -5.78
C SER A 31 39.08 6.18 -5.65
N SER A 32 40.33 6.27 -5.19
CA SER A 32 41.05 7.52 -5.08
C SER A 32 41.48 8.13 -6.44
N THR A 33 41.30 7.37 -7.52
CA THR A 33 41.63 7.81 -8.90
C THR A 33 40.49 8.55 -9.60
N ILE A 34 39.28 8.55 -8.99
CA ILE A 34 38.08 9.17 -9.54
C ILE A 34 38.00 10.62 -9.06
N ASN A 35 37.80 11.56 -9.99
CA ASN A 35 37.55 12.97 -9.68
C ASN A 35 36.05 13.21 -9.31
N ASP A 36 35.78 14.42 -8.82
CA ASP A 36 34.44 14.76 -8.33
C ASP A 36 33.35 14.78 -9.44
N ASP A 37 33.70 15.23 -10.66
CA ASP A 37 32.78 15.23 -11.80
C ASP A 37 32.35 13.81 -12.19
N ASN A 38 33.33 12.89 -12.18
CA ASN A 38 33.08 11.48 -12.44
C ASN A 38 32.21 10.86 -11.30
N ARG A 39 32.42 11.25 -10.04
CA ARG A 39 31.56 10.81 -8.91
C ARG A 39 30.12 11.29 -9.08
N VAL A 40 29.90 12.51 -9.55
CA VAL A 40 28.56 13.02 -9.85
C VAL A 40 27.88 12.16 -10.91
N SER A 41 28.60 11.79 -11.98
CA SER A 41 28.06 10.92 -13.04
C SER A 41 27.72 9.51 -12.52
N LEU A 42 28.61 8.92 -11.70
CA LEU A 42 28.35 7.62 -11.06
C LEU A 42 27.14 7.66 -10.12
N THR A 43 26.99 8.76 -9.37
CA THR A 43 25.83 8.97 -8.47
C THR A 43 24.54 9.10 -9.26
N ALA A 44 24.54 9.77 -10.42
CA ALA A 44 23.38 9.88 -11.28
C ALA A 44 22.93 8.50 -11.79
N GLU A 45 23.86 7.65 -12.26
CA GLU A 45 23.55 6.29 -12.67
C GLU A 45 23.02 5.45 -11.51
N TYR A 46 23.62 5.54 -10.33
CA TYR A 46 23.17 4.86 -9.12
C TYR A 46 21.73 5.22 -8.75
N ASN A 47 21.39 6.50 -8.79
CA ASN A 47 20.04 6.98 -8.50
C ASN A 47 19.01 6.52 -9.55
N GLN A 48 19.41 6.40 -10.82
CA GLN A 48 18.54 5.83 -11.86
C GLN A 48 18.25 4.35 -11.59
N LEU A 49 19.22 3.59 -11.11
CA LEU A 49 19.03 2.18 -10.74
C LEU A 49 18.08 2.05 -9.52
N ILE A 50 18.19 2.93 -8.51
CA ILE A 50 17.24 2.98 -7.39
C ILE A 50 15.82 3.22 -7.92
N SER A 51 15.62 4.22 -8.78
CA SER A 51 14.32 4.54 -9.36
C SER A 51 13.75 3.37 -10.17
N GLU A 52 14.57 2.64 -10.89
CA GLU A 52 14.15 1.46 -11.66
C GLU A 52 13.78 0.29 -10.76
N ILE A 53 14.49 0.05 -9.66
CA ILE A 53 14.11 -0.95 -8.66
C ILE A 53 12.75 -0.60 -8.06
N ASP A 54 12.51 0.65 -7.68
CA ASP A 54 11.24 1.11 -7.16
C ASP A 54 10.11 0.92 -8.19
N ARG A 55 10.35 1.28 -9.46
CA ARG A 55 9.39 1.07 -10.53
C ARG A 55 9.06 -0.42 -10.69
N LEU A 56 10.07 -1.28 -10.74
CA LEU A 56 9.90 -2.72 -10.92
C LEU A 56 9.12 -3.33 -9.74
N ALA A 57 9.43 -2.91 -8.52
CA ALA A 57 8.73 -3.36 -7.32
C ALA A 57 7.23 -2.99 -7.36
N ASN A 58 6.90 -1.80 -7.88
CA ASN A 58 5.52 -1.32 -7.96
C ASN A 58 4.73 -1.95 -9.12
N VAL A 59 5.37 -2.29 -10.25
CA VAL A 59 4.66 -2.81 -11.45
C VAL A 59 4.64 -4.34 -11.51
N THR A 60 5.49 -5.04 -10.75
CA THR A 60 5.50 -6.51 -10.75
C THR A 60 4.22 -7.03 -10.12
N SER A 61 3.36 -7.58 -10.95
CA SER A 61 2.06 -8.08 -10.55
C SER A 61 1.73 -9.40 -11.24
N TYR A 62 0.87 -10.17 -10.62
CA TYR A 62 0.27 -11.38 -11.17
C TYR A 62 -1.22 -11.36 -10.88
N ASN A 63 -2.04 -11.45 -11.92
CA ASN A 63 -3.50 -11.45 -11.81
C ASN A 63 -4.02 -10.23 -11.01
N ASN A 64 -3.51 -9.03 -11.33
CA ASN A 64 -3.79 -7.74 -10.67
C ASN A 64 -3.34 -7.64 -9.20
N THR A 65 -2.52 -8.57 -8.71
CA THR A 65 -1.95 -8.52 -7.37
C THR A 65 -0.48 -8.17 -7.45
N VAL A 66 -0.06 -7.08 -6.81
CA VAL A 66 1.35 -6.70 -6.69
C VAL A 66 2.07 -7.69 -5.80
N LEU A 67 3.24 -8.19 -6.25
CA LEU A 67 3.92 -9.31 -5.60
C LEU A 67 5.04 -8.90 -4.64
N LEU A 68 5.72 -7.78 -4.92
CA LEU A 68 6.93 -7.36 -4.20
C LEU A 68 6.66 -6.31 -3.13
N ILE A 69 5.52 -5.60 -3.22
CA ILE A 69 5.10 -4.60 -2.25
C ILE A 69 3.75 -5.01 -1.65
N GLY A 70 3.64 -5.01 -0.32
CA GLY A 70 2.40 -5.29 0.39
C GLY A 70 1.87 -6.71 0.22
N PHE A 71 2.62 -7.60 -0.42
CA PHE A 71 2.22 -8.99 -0.56
C PHE A 71 2.28 -9.71 0.78
N GLY A 72 1.17 -10.39 1.12
CA GLY A 72 1.04 -11.08 2.40
C GLY A 72 0.69 -10.19 3.59
N ASN A 73 0.61 -8.86 3.42
CA ASN A 73 0.12 -7.97 4.46
C ASN A 73 -1.34 -8.32 4.82
N THR A 74 -1.72 -8.04 6.05
CA THR A 74 -3.07 -8.31 6.56
C THR A 74 -3.62 -7.13 7.32
N VAL A 75 -4.94 -6.99 7.32
CA VAL A 75 -5.62 -6.01 8.17
C VAL A 75 -5.63 -6.52 9.61
N SER A 76 -5.13 -5.71 10.53
CA SER A 76 -5.23 -5.99 11.96
C SER A 76 -6.58 -5.52 12.48
N THR A 77 -7.48 -6.45 12.77
CA THR A 77 -8.81 -6.12 13.32
C THR A 77 -8.75 -5.57 14.73
N SER A 78 -7.76 -6.01 15.53
CA SER A 78 -7.60 -5.58 16.92
C SER A 78 -7.00 -4.16 17.05
N LEU A 79 -6.21 -3.71 16.07
CA LEU A 79 -5.59 -2.38 16.06
C LEU A 79 -6.37 -1.36 15.23
N SER A 80 -7.31 -1.82 14.41
CA SER A 80 -8.12 -0.96 13.52
C SER A 80 -9.36 -0.48 14.24
N THR A 81 -9.41 0.80 14.63
CA THR A 81 -10.57 1.37 15.32
C THR A 81 -11.83 1.40 14.43
N ALA A 82 -11.66 1.52 13.11
CA ALA A 82 -12.77 1.43 12.17
C ALA A 82 -13.47 0.06 12.17
N LEU A 83 -12.81 -1.01 12.60
CA LEU A 83 -13.35 -2.38 12.66
C LEU A 83 -13.73 -2.79 14.08
N SER A 84 -13.34 -2.05 15.11
CA SER A 84 -13.52 -2.42 16.50
C SER A 84 -14.91 -2.05 17.06
N SER A 85 -15.63 -1.14 16.40
CA SER A 85 -16.94 -0.67 16.82
C SER A 85 -18.01 -0.98 15.79
N ALA A 86 -19.04 -1.72 16.20
CA ALA A 86 -20.17 -2.02 15.33
C ALA A 86 -20.96 -0.77 14.90
N SER A 87 -20.86 0.34 15.66
CA SER A 87 -21.54 1.60 15.35
C SER A 87 -20.93 2.37 14.19
N VAL A 88 -19.67 2.08 13.83
CA VAL A 88 -18.98 2.70 12.69
C VAL A 88 -19.52 2.19 11.37
N GLY A 89 -20.09 0.99 11.36
CA GLY A 89 -20.73 0.43 10.17
C GLY A 89 -19.79 -0.19 9.16
N VAL A 90 -18.54 -0.48 9.52
CA VAL A 90 -17.60 -1.25 8.69
C VAL A 90 -17.69 -2.73 9.04
N SER A 91 -18.12 -3.56 8.08
CA SER A 91 -18.21 -5.01 8.26
C SER A 91 -16.85 -5.68 8.14
N ASN A 92 -16.10 -5.32 7.14
CA ASN A 92 -14.73 -5.78 6.94
C ASN A 92 -13.94 -4.81 6.03
N ALA A 93 -12.64 -4.99 6.03
CA ALA A 93 -11.73 -4.37 5.08
C ALA A 93 -10.90 -5.46 4.40
N SER A 94 -10.83 -5.41 3.09
CA SER A 94 -9.97 -6.26 2.28
C SER A 94 -8.85 -5.44 1.65
N ILE A 95 -7.69 -6.05 1.45
CA ILE A 95 -6.53 -5.39 0.88
C ILE A 95 -5.98 -6.16 -0.32
N THR A 96 -5.46 -5.42 -1.29
CA THR A 96 -4.77 -5.96 -2.46
C THR A 96 -3.51 -5.14 -2.70
N GLY A 97 -2.36 -5.65 -2.24
CA GLY A 97 -1.07 -4.95 -2.37
C GLY A 97 -0.93 -3.68 -1.53
N ALA A 98 -1.79 -3.46 -0.53
CA ALA A 98 -1.69 -2.32 0.36
C ALA A 98 -0.43 -2.41 1.25
N GLN A 99 0.24 -1.29 1.44
CA GLN A 99 1.43 -1.21 2.28
C GLN A 99 1.07 -1.34 3.76
N ALA A 100 1.99 -1.88 4.55
CA ALA A 100 1.83 -1.90 6.00
C ALA A 100 1.92 -0.48 6.58
N GLY A 101 1.10 -0.20 7.56
CA GLY A 101 1.03 1.11 8.20
C GLY A 101 -0.36 1.40 8.77
N THR A 102 -0.47 2.57 9.36
CA THR A 102 -1.75 3.09 9.87
C THR A 102 -2.34 4.06 8.86
N TYR A 103 -3.55 3.77 8.47
CA TYR A 103 -4.37 4.62 7.61
C TYR A 103 -5.45 5.29 8.44
N THR A 104 -5.60 6.59 8.30
CA THR A 104 -6.60 7.37 9.04
C THR A 104 -7.71 7.81 8.09
N PHE A 105 -8.94 7.66 8.53
CA PHE A 105 -10.12 8.15 7.82
C PHE A 105 -10.37 9.62 8.17
N ILE A 106 -10.73 10.38 7.16
CA ILE A 106 -11.23 11.76 7.26
C ILE A 106 -12.61 11.76 6.62
N ASP A 107 -13.61 11.98 7.44
CA ASP A 107 -15.03 11.91 7.08
C ASP A 107 -15.82 12.94 7.91
N THR A 108 -15.35 14.20 7.84
CA THR A 108 -15.82 15.29 8.70
C THR A 108 -17.15 15.88 8.26
N ASN A 109 -17.58 15.63 7.01
CA ASN A 109 -18.81 16.19 6.46
C ASN A 109 -19.84 15.08 6.24
N SER A 110 -20.83 15.03 7.10
CA SER A 110 -21.87 13.99 7.10
C SER A 110 -22.92 14.09 5.97
N THR A 111 -22.67 14.89 4.94
CA THR A 111 -23.65 15.14 3.86
C THR A 111 -23.07 15.15 2.45
N ASP A 112 -21.76 14.91 2.31
CA ASP A 112 -21.11 14.94 1.00
C ASP A 112 -20.88 13.55 0.39
N SER A 113 -21.16 12.51 1.17
CA SER A 113 -20.98 11.10 0.78
C SER A 113 -19.55 10.79 0.32
N GLN A 114 -18.56 11.45 0.90
CA GLN A 114 -17.17 11.30 0.55
C GLN A 114 -16.37 10.82 1.76
N ILE A 115 -15.60 9.76 1.56
CA ILE A 115 -14.66 9.23 2.56
C ILE A 115 -13.25 9.41 2.03
N THR A 116 -12.39 10.05 2.81
CA THR A 116 -10.96 10.16 2.52
C THR A 116 -10.19 9.20 3.42
N LEU A 117 -9.25 8.47 2.85
CA LEU A 117 -8.35 7.56 3.55
C LEU A 117 -6.90 7.90 3.19
N GLY A 118 -6.02 7.95 4.19
CA GLY A 118 -4.62 8.25 3.97
C GLY A 118 -3.69 7.70 5.04
N ASN A 119 -2.43 7.48 4.65
CA ASN A 119 -1.36 6.99 5.52
C ASN A 119 -0.34 8.09 5.91
N GLY A 120 -0.68 9.36 5.67
CA GLY A 120 0.21 10.50 5.90
C GLY A 120 1.13 10.84 4.71
N ILE A 121 1.25 9.97 3.71
CA ILE A 121 2.04 10.18 2.49
C ILE A 121 1.12 10.27 1.27
N VAL A 122 0.19 9.34 1.16
CA VAL A 122 -0.80 9.27 0.08
C VAL A 122 -2.19 9.29 0.68
N THR A 123 -3.08 10.05 0.06
CA THR A 123 -4.50 10.10 0.40
C THR A 123 -5.35 9.79 -0.83
N GLN A 124 -6.50 9.20 -0.61
CA GLN A 124 -7.51 8.98 -1.64
C GLN A 124 -8.89 9.27 -1.08
N THR A 125 -9.68 10.05 -1.83
CA THR A 125 -11.09 10.32 -1.53
C THR A 125 -11.97 9.50 -2.48
N VAL A 126 -12.98 8.84 -1.94
CA VAL A 126 -13.98 8.07 -2.69
C VAL A 126 -15.34 8.66 -2.43
N ASN A 127 -16.17 8.76 -3.48
CA ASN A 127 -17.57 9.13 -3.36
C ASN A 127 -18.43 7.88 -3.41
N ILE A 128 -19.31 7.72 -2.41
CA ILE A 128 -20.20 6.57 -2.25
C ILE A 128 -21.69 6.95 -2.33
N ALA A 129 -22.01 8.14 -2.81
CA ALA A 129 -23.38 8.67 -2.87
C ALA A 129 -24.37 7.71 -3.54
N THR A 130 -23.96 6.99 -4.58
CA THR A 130 -24.82 6.04 -5.29
C THR A 130 -25.18 4.79 -4.48
N ALA A 131 -24.45 4.53 -3.40
CA ALA A 131 -24.64 3.37 -2.52
C ALA A 131 -25.33 3.73 -1.20
N LEU A 132 -25.64 5.03 -1.00
CA LEU A 132 -26.32 5.52 0.18
C LEU A 132 -27.79 5.85 -0.10
N ASP A 133 -28.62 5.71 0.93
CA ASP A 133 -29.97 6.24 1.01
C ASP A 133 -29.93 7.48 1.93
N GLY A 134 -29.93 8.66 1.32
CA GLY A 134 -29.59 9.90 2.02
C GLY A 134 -28.11 9.91 2.45
N ASN A 135 -27.85 9.92 3.74
CA ASN A 135 -26.51 9.91 4.31
C ASN A 135 -26.10 8.57 4.96
N ARG A 136 -26.82 7.49 4.69
CA ARG A 136 -26.62 6.18 5.34
C ARG A 136 -26.74 5.02 4.37
N VAL A 137 -26.15 3.90 4.71
CA VAL A 137 -26.42 2.64 4.00
C VAL A 137 -27.82 2.16 4.37
N ALA A 138 -28.64 1.84 3.36
CA ALA A 138 -30.02 1.39 3.58
C ALA A 138 -30.07 0.10 4.41
N THR A 139 -31.08 -0.01 5.26
CA THR A 139 -31.25 -1.18 6.14
C THR A 139 -31.29 -2.49 5.35
N GLY A 140 -30.48 -3.45 5.75
CA GLY A 140 -30.37 -4.76 5.11
C GLY A 140 -29.57 -4.77 3.82
N THR A 141 -28.90 -3.67 3.45
CA THR A 141 -28.01 -3.57 2.30
C THR A 141 -26.56 -3.37 2.72
N THR A 142 -25.66 -3.38 1.75
CA THR A 142 -24.23 -3.10 1.94
C THR A 142 -23.75 -2.11 0.88
N ALA A 143 -22.76 -1.31 1.23
CA ALA A 143 -22.07 -0.42 0.31
C ALA A 143 -20.58 -0.77 0.27
N ILE A 144 -19.92 -0.42 -0.82
CA ILE A 144 -18.50 -0.67 -1.02
C ILE A 144 -17.80 0.68 -1.24
N ALA A 145 -16.80 0.97 -0.40
CA ALA A 145 -15.86 2.07 -0.62
C ALA A 145 -14.52 1.49 -1.08
N ASN A 146 -14.18 1.74 -2.35
CA ASN A 146 -12.98 1.18 -2.97
C ASN A 146 -11.89 2.25 -3.12
N PHE A 147 -10.85 2.14 -2.32
CA PHE A 147 -9.64 2.95 -2.38
C PHE A 147 -8.59 2.22 -3.22
N ASP A 148 -8.81 2.15 -4.53
CA ASP A 148 -8.02 1.37 -5.49
C ASP A 148 -6.55 1.80 -5.55
N ARG A 149 -6.26 3.10 -5.38
CA ARG A 149 -4.88 3.61 -5.34
C ARG A 149 -4.11 3.19 -4.08
N LEU A 150 -4.83 2.93 -2.99
CA LEU A 150 -4.25 2.44 -1.73
C LEU A 150 -4.30 0.92 -1.64
N GLY A 151 -5.04 0.25 -2.53
CA GLY A 151 -5.26 -1.19 -2.50
C GLY A 151 -6.15 -1.64 -1.34
N ILE A 152 -7.09 -0.82 -0.92
CA ILE A 152 -7.98 -1.04 0.24
C ILE A 152 -9.43 -0.96 -0.21
N THR A 153 -10.24 -1.93 0.19
CA THR A 153 -11.68 -1.94 -0.06
C THR A 153 -12.42 -2.17 1.25
N LEU A 154 -13.38 -1.29 1.56
CA LEU A 154 -14.25 -1.42 2.72
C LEU A 154 -15.62 -1.93 2.31
N ASN A 155 -16.15 -2.85 3.09
CA ASN A 155 -17.56 -3.23 3.05
C ASN A 155 -18.29 -2.55 4.21
N LEU A 156 -19.25 -1.71 3.87
CA LEU A 156 -20.06 -0.94 4.80
C LEU A 156 -21.42 -1.62 4.97
N ASN A 157 -21.93 -1.70 6.19
CA ASN A 157 -23.25 -2.24 6.49
C ASN A 157 -24.22 -1.12 6.86
N ASP A 158 -25.46 -1.48 7.19
CA ASP A 158 -26.56 -0.56 7.52
C ASP A 158 -26.40 0.26 8.81
N LYS A 159 -25.27 0.09 9.53
CA LYS A 159 -24.89 0.97 10.64
C LYS A 159 -24.07 2.16 10.19
N PHE A 160 -23.52 2.08 8.98
CA PHE A 160 -22.76 3.20 8.44
C PHE A 160 -23.66 4.41 8.18
N THR A 161 -23.18 5.54 8.66
CA THR A 161 -23.71 6.86 8.35
C THR A 161 -22.53 7.76 7.96
N ASP A 162 -22.70 8.57 6.94
CA ASP A 162 -21.72 9.53 6.49
C ASP A 162 -21.26 10.40 7.66
N GLY A 163 -19.96 10.53 7.88
CA GLY A 163 -19.36 11.15 9.05
C GLY A 163 -18.93 10.19 10.18
N ASN A 164 -19.39 8.93 10.17
CA ASN A 164 -19.08 7.98 11.26
C ASN A 164 -17.64 7.44 11.23
N LEU A 165 -16.96 7.53 10.10
CA LEU A 165 -15.58 7.06 9.95
C LEU A 165 -14.56 8.08 10.44
N ASP A 166 -14.94 9.31 10.67
CA ASP A 166 -14.00 10.38 11.00
C ASP A 166 -13.06 10.01 12.15
N ALA A 167 -11.78 10.30 11.97
CA ALA A 167 -10.70 10.02 12.90
C ALA A 167 -10.50 8.54 13.29
N THR A 168 -11.23 7.61 12.68
CA THR A 168 -10.97 6.16 12.86
C THR A 168 -9.77 5.71 12.04
N THR A 169 -9.20 4.56 12.38
CA THR A 169 -7.99 4.04 11.74
C THR A 169 -8.18 2.63 11.20
N LEU A 170 -7.46 2.33 10.14
CA LEU A 170 -7.24 0.98 9.62
C LEU A 170 -5.75 0.67 9.71
N VAL A 171 -5.38 -0.40 10.38
CA VAL A 171 -3.98 -0.81 10.55
C VAL A 171 -3.70 -2.04 9.72
N ILE A 172 -2.71 -1.94 8.85
CA ILE A 172 -2.22 -3.03 8.02
C ILE A 172 -0.86 -3.45 8.55
N THR A 173 -0.70 -4.74 8.82
CA THR A 173 0.51 -5.31 9.40
C THR A 173 1.20 -6.24 8.41
N THR A 174 2.53 -6.29 8.48
CA THR A 174 3.35 -7.25 7.75
C THR A 174 3.38 -8.58 8.51
N PRO A 175 3.26 -9.74 7.84
CA PRO A 175 3.40 -11.03 8.51
C PRO A 175 4.76 -11.16 9.19
N LEU A 176 4.79 -11.73 10.37
CA LEU A 176 6.02 -11.95 11.16
C LEU A 176 7.10 -12.74 10.38
N THR A 177 6.70 -13.61 9.45
CA THR A 177 7.61 -14.40 8.61
C THR A 177 8.41 -13.54 7.63
N VAL A 178 7.84 -12.47 7.09
CA VAL A 178 8.54 -11.55 6.18
C VAL A 178 9.50 -10.65 6.96
N SER A 179 9.12 -10.22 8.14
CA SER A 179 9.96 -9.40 9.03
C SER A 179 11.23 -10.15 9.46
N LEU A 180 11.13 -11.47 9.71
CA LEU A 180 12.29 -12.30 10.10
C LEU A 180 13.28 -12.53 8.96
N ILE A 181 12.82 -12.52 7.72
CA ILE A 181 13.69 -12.68 6.54
C ILE A 181 14.45 -11.37 6.26
N LEU A 182 13.81 -10.21 6.38
CA LEU A 182 14.46 -8.92 6.16
C LEU A 182 15.54 -8.61 7.22
N ASN A 183 15.36 -9.06 8.45
CA ASN A 183 16.33 -8.83 9.54
C ASN A 183 17.53 -9.81 9.51
N ARG A 184 17.56 -10.76 8.59
CA ARG A 184 18.65 -11.72 8.42
C ARG A 184 19.50 -11.52 7.16
N LEU A 185 19.17 -10.53 6.32
CA LEU A 185 19.93 -10.07 5.16
C LEU A 185 20.72 -8.82 5.50
#